data_086300d5b30279be231dd9f4a698513e
#
_entry.id   086300d5b30279be231dd9f4a698513e
#
_cell.length_a   1.000
_cell.length_b   1.000
_cell.length_c   1.000
_cell.angle_alpha   90.00
_cell.angle_beta   90.00
_cell.angle_gamma   90.00
#
_symmetry.space_group_name_H-M   'P 1'
#
loop_
_entity.id
_entity.type
_entity.pdbx_description
1 polymer ?
#
loop_
_entity_poly.entity_id
_entity_poly.type
_entity_poly.pdbx_seq_one_letter_code
_entity_poly.pdbx_strand_id
1 'polypeptide(L)'
;MRSTREQRAWYWYDWANSAFYTTTATVLISPYLVSLATNAACPGLDSGQCSRPVLLLGLAPVLPGALPSLLATISTLVSAVVLLFVGAAADRSAHPHRWLGTTAWIGALAGSLMFFLMGSNWELGAWLMVISLIAFGASVVVYDSMLVRIAGPDERDRVS
;
A
#
# COMPACT_ATOMS: atom_id res chain seq x y z
N MET A 1 -20.61 27.84 3.25
CA MET A 1 -19.41 27.99 4.11
C MET A 1 -18.19 27.62 3.28
N ARG A 2 -17.08 28.36 3.38
CA ARG A 2 -15.83 27.99 2.70
C ARG A 2 -15.11 26.93 3.53
N SER A 3 -14.65 25.84 2.89
CA SER A 3 -13.84 24.81 3.55
C SER A 3 -12.56 25.42 4.14
N THR A 4 -12.17 25.00 5.33
CA THR A 4 -10.92 25.43 5.96
C THR A 4 -9.71 24.97 5.14
N ARG A 5 -8.53 25.54 5.40
CA ARG A 5 -7.29 25.11 4.75
C ARG A 5 -6.97 23.64 5.06
N GLU A 6 -7.27 23.19 6.27
CA GLU A 6 -7.06 21.82 6.73
C GLU A 6 -8.01 20.84 6.04
N GLN A 7 -9.30 21.19 5.92
CA GLN A 7 -10.28 20.37 5.18
C GLN A 7 -9.90 20.22 3.71
N ARG A 8 -9.41 21.30 3.07
CA ARG A 8 -8.93 21.20 1.69
C ARG A 8 -7.70 20.29 1.54
N ALA A 9 -6.74 20.37 2.46
CA ALA A 9 -5.57 19.49 2.46
C ALA A 9 -6.01 18.04 2.66
N TRP A 10 -7.02 17.79 3.50
CA TRP A 10 -7.60 16.48 3.76
C TRP A 10 -8.24 15.89 2.49
N TYR A 11 -9.04 16.65 1.72
CA TYR A 11 -9.60 16.22 0.44
C TYR A 11 -8.51 15.88 -0.62
N TRP A 12 -7.46 16.70 -0.71
CA TRP A 12 -6.36 16.43 -1.64
C TRP A 12 -5.60 15.16 -1.30
N TYR A 13 -5.43 14.91 -0.02
CA TYR A 13 -4.80 13.67 0.45
C TYR A 13 -5.64 12.45 0.09
N ASP A 14 -6.95 12.49 0.33
CA ASP A 14 -7.89 11.42 -0.01
C ASP A 14 -7.86 11.08 -1.51
N TRP A 15 -7.93 12.10 -2.33
CA TRP A 15 -7.88 11.93 -3.78
C TRP A 15 -6.56 11.28 -4.23
N ALA A 16 -5.42 11.75 -3.74
CA ALA A 16 -4.11 11.19 -4.10
C ALA A 16 -3.95 9.75 -3.61
N ASN A 17 -4.44 9.46 -2.41
CA ASN A 17 -4.39 8.14 -1.79
C ASN A 17 -5.26 7.12 -2.54
N SER A 18 -6.46 7.50 -2.93
CA SER A 18 -7.37 6.68 -3.73
C SER A 18 -6.78 6.37 -5.11
N ALA A 19 -6.16 7.35 -5.77
CA ALA A 19 -5.50 7.15 -7.05
C ALA A 19 -4.32 6.16 -6.94
N PHE A 20 -3.52 6.25 -5.89
CA PHE A 20 -2.42 5.31 -5.64
C PHE A 20 -2.93 3.88 -5.47
N TYR A 21 -3.90 3.66 -4.59
CA TYR A 21 -4.40 2.32 -4.29
C TYR A 21 -5.07 1.66 -5.50
N THR A 22 -6.01 2.35 -6.15
CA THR A 22 -6.75 1.80 -7.29
C THR A 22 -5.85 1.58 -8.49
N THR A 23 -5.05 2.56 -8.87
CA THR A 23 -4.27 2.49 -10.11
C THR A 23 -2.98 1.71 -9.91
N THR A 24 -2.16 2.08 -8.93
CA THR A 24 -0.82 1.50 -8.77
C THR A 24 -0.90 0.13 -8.13
N ALA A 25 -1.51 0.01 -6.94
CA ALA A 25 -1.48 -1.23 -6.19
C ALA A 25 -2.34 -2.33 -6.80
N THR A 26 -3.52 -1.99 -7.33
CA THR A 26 -4.48 -2.99 -7.81
C THR A 26 -4.32 -3.28 -9.30
N VAL A 27 -4.29 -2.23 -10.15
CA VAL A 27 -4.34 -2.41 -11.60
C VAL A 27 -2.97 -2.64 -12.23
N LEU A 28 -1.94 -1.89 -11.81
CA LEU A 28 -0.64 -1.92 -12.48
C LEU A 28 0.33 -2.93 -11.89
N ILE A 29 0.57 -2.88 -10.58
CA ILE A 29 1.66 -3.66 -9.99
C ILE A 29 1.36 -5.16 -9.92
N SER A 30 0.10 -5.55 -9.70
CA SER A 30 -0.27 -6.95 -9.56
C SER A 30 0.02 -7.78 -10.83
N PRO A 31 -0.48 -7.42 -12.03
CA PRO A 31 -0.16 -8.16 -13.25
C PRO A 31 1.32 -8.04 -13.64
N TYR A 32 1.96 -6.89 -13.37
CA TYR A 32 3.37 -6.72 -13.65
C TYR A 32 4.24 -7.63 -12.78
N LEU A 33 3.93 -7.75 -11.50
CA LEU A 33 4.63 -8.66 -10.59
C LEU A 33 4.48 -10.14 -11.02
N VAL A 34 3.29 -10.52 -11.48
CA VAL A 34 3.07 -11.86 -12.06
C VAL A 34 3.98 -12.07 -13.27
N SER A 35 4.11 -11.10 -14.16
CA SER A 35 4.97 -11.21 -15.33
C SER A 35 6.45 -11.36 -14.97
N LEU A 36 6.94 -10.59 -13.99
CA LEU A 36 8.32 -10.70 -13.48
C LEU A 36 8.59 -12.07 -12.85
N ALA A 37 7.65 -12.57 -12.03
CA ALA A 37 7.78 -13.89 -11.41
C ALA A 37 7.71 -15.01 -12.45
N THR A 38 6.87 -14.87 -13.48
CA THR A 38 6.80 -15.79 -14.61
C THR A 38 8.11 -15.83 -15.38
N ASN A 39 8.69 -14.67 -15.69
CA ASN A 39 9.98 -14.58 -16.36
C ASN A 39 11.11 -15.26 -15.55
N ALA A 40 11.03 -15.17 -14.21
CA ALA A 40 11.99 -15.85 -13.33
C ALA A 40 11.83 -17.37 -13.32
N ALA A 41 10.59 -17.86 -13.28
CA ALA A 41 10.29 -19.28 -13.18
C ALA A 41 10.30 -20.01 -14.55
N CYS A 42 9.80 -19.35 -15.58
CA CYS A 42 9.57 -19.91 -16.92
C CYS A 42 9.96 -18.90 -18.01
N PRO A 43 11.25 -18.67 -18.26
CA PRO A 43 11.69 -17.71 -19.28
C PRO A 43 11.08 -18.03 -20.66
N GLY A 44 10.45 -17.03 -21.27
CA GLY A 44 9.87 -17.15 -22.63
C GLY A 44 8.47 -17.76 -22.70
N LEU A 45 7.84 -18.07 -21.56
CA LEU A 45 6.44 -18.50 -21.50
C LEU A 45 5.53 -17.41 -20.97
N ASP A 46 4.26 -17.44 -21.38
CA ASP A 46 3.22 -16.59 -20.83
C ASP A 46 2.83 -17.00 -19.39
N SER A 47 2.32 -16.06 -18.61
CA SER A 47 1.94 -16.30 -17.20
C SER A 47 0.91 -17.40 -17.01
N GLY A 48 0.01 -17.61 -17.99
CA GLY A 48 -0.99 -18.69 -17.96
C GLY A 48 -0.43 -20.08 -18.26
N GLN A 49 0.77 -20.17 -18.80
CA GLN A 49 1.41 -21.44 -19.20
C GLN A 49 2.49 -21.90 -18.21
N CYS A 50 2.88 -21.03 -17.28
CA CYS A 50 3.92 -21.33 -16.31
C CYS A 50 3.34 -22.08 -15.11
N SER A 51 3.73 -23.33 -14.96
CA SER A 51 3.40 -24.19 -13.80
C SER A 51 4.55 -24.35 -12.81
N ARG A 52 5.68 -23.67 -13.03
CA ARG A 52 6.81 -23.72 -12.10
C ARG A 52 6.64 -22.69 -11.00
N PRO A 53 6.74 -23.08 -9.72
CA PRO A 53 6.67 -22.13 -8.62
C PRO A 53 7.96 -21.30 -8.51
N VAL A 54 7.84 -20.08 -8.01
CA VAL A 54 8.94 -19.29 -7.44
C VAL A 54 9.05 -19.59 -5.95
N LEU A 55 10.23 -19.44 -5.37
CA LEU A 55 10.43 -19.67 -3.92
C LEU A 55 10.36 -18.35 -3.18
N LEU A 56 9.23 -18.07 -2.55
CA LEU A 56 9.08 -16.89 -1.69
C LEU A 56 9.99 -17.03 -0.47
N LEU A 57 10.91 -16.08 -0.31
CA LEU A 57 11.95 -16.08 0.74
C LEU A 57 12.82 -17.36 0.75
N GLY A 58 12.92 -18.06 -0.37
CA GLY A 58 13.64 -19.33 -0.45
C GLY A 58 12.99 -20.51 0.28
N LEU A 59 11.76 -20.34 0.81
CA LEU A 59 11.09 -21.31 1.68
C LEU A 59 9.78 -21.86 1.09
N ALA A 60 8.91 -21.00 0.63
CA ALA A 60 7.56 -21.37 0.22
C ALA A 60 7.43 -21.38 -1.32
N PRO A 61 7.09 -22.50 -1.96
CA PRO A 61 6.81 -22.55 -3.38
C PRO A 61 5.47 -21.88 -3.68
N VAL A 62 5.47 -20.85 -4.52
CA VAL A 62 4.29 -20.07 -4.91
C VAL A 62 4.22 -19.98 -6.42
N LEU A 63 3.05 -20.24 -6.99
CA LEU A 63 2.83 -20.02 -8.42
C LEU A 63 2.83 -18.52 -8.73
N PRO A 64 3.43 -18.07 -9.84
CA PRO A 64 3.48 -16.66 -10.21
C PRO A 64 2.12 -15.95 -10.17
N GLY A 65 1.05 -16.60 -10.64
CA GLY A 65 -0.30 -16.03 -10.63
C GLY A 65 -0.92 -15.86 -9.24
N ALA A 66 -0.48 -16.62 -8.23
CA ALA A 66 -0.95 -16.52 -6.86
C ALA A 66 -0.15 -15.51 -6.00
N LEU A 67 0.98 -15.03 -6.53
CA LEU A 67 1.91 -14.19 -5.77
C LEU A 67 1.26 -12.89 -5.27
N PRO A 68 0.54 -12.07 -6.08
CA PRO A 68 -0.03 -10.82 -5.60
C PRO A 68 -1.07 -11.02 -4.49
N SER A 69 -1.94 -12.02 -4.59
CA SER A 69 -2.97 -12.31 -3.59
C SER A 69 -2.35 -12.79 -2.27
N LEU A 70 -1.30 -13.61 -2.34
CA LEU A 70 -0.56 -14.05 -1.17
C LEU A 70 0.14 -12.85 -0.48
N LEU A 71 0.80 -11.99 -1.24
CA LEU A 71 1.44 -10.79 -0.70
C LEU A 71 0.43 -9.83 -0.09
N ALA A 72 -0.74 -9.64 -0.71
CA ALA A 72 -1.82 -8.83 -0.15
C ALA A 72 -2.31 -9.43 1.18
N THR A 73 -2.46 -10.74 1.26
CA THR A 73 -2.85 -11.43 2.50
C THR A 73 -1.80 -11.24 3.60
N ILE A 74 -0.52 -11.44 3.29
CA ILE A 74 0.58 -11.19 4.24
C ILE A 74 0.58 -9.74 4.69
N SER A 75 0.45 -8.79 3.76
CA SER A 75 0.39 -7.36 4.06
C SER A 75 -0.77 -7.03 5.00
N THR A 76 -1.94 -7.61 4.78
CA THR A 76 -3.12 -7.41 5.63
C THR A 76 -2.91 -7.94 7.04
N LEU A 77 -2.35 -9.15 7.18
CA LEU A 77 -2.03 -9.74 8.49
C LEU A 77 -1.00 -8.92 9.27
N VAL A 78 0.07 -8.49 8.60
CA VAL A 78 1.09 -7.62 9.22
C VAL A 78 0.50 -6.26 9.54
N SER A 79 -0.31 -5.69 8.65
CA SER A 79 -1.01 -4.43 8.89
C SER A 79 -1.89 -4.49 10.13
N ALA A 80 -2.62 -5.58 10.36
CA ALA A 80 -3.46 -5.72 11.55
C ALA A 80 -2.69 -5.47 12.86
N VAL A 81 -1.44 -5.89 12.93
CA VAL A 81 -0.57 -5.63 14.08
C VAL A 81 -0.02 -4.20 14.05
N VAL A 82 0.54 -3.77 12.91
CA VAL A 82 1.17 -2.45 12.76
C VAL A 82 0.18 -1.32 13.03
N LEU A 83 -1.07 -1.45 12.56
CA LEU A 83 -2.10 -0.42 12.71
C LEU A 83 -2.48 -0.18 14.17
N LEU A 84 -2.46 -1.20 15.02
CA LEU A 84 -2.68 -1.04 16.47
C LEU A 84 -1.63 -0.12 17.11
N PHE A 85 -0.35 -0.32 16.74
CA PHE A 85 0.74 0.51 17.26
C PHE A 85 0.74 1.92 16.68
N VAL A 86 0.56 2.04 15.37
CA VAL A 86 0.55 3.34 14.67
C VAL A 86 -0.66 4.17 15.12
N GLY A 87 -1.85 3.58 15.22
CA GLY A 87 -3.04 4.25 15.72
C GLY A 87 -2.85 4.75 17.15
N ALA A 88 -2.41 3.87 18.07
CA ALA A 88 -2.16 4.26 19.45
C ALA A 88 -1.07 5.34 19.60
N ALA A 89 -0.03 5.30 18.77
CA ALA A 89 1.03 6.31 18.76
C ALA A 89 0.53 7.65 18.21
N ALA A 90 -0.25 7.63 17.13
CA ALA A 90 -0.84 8.83 16.53
C ALA A 90 -1.84 9.50 17.49
N ASP A 91 -2.67 8.74 18.18
CA ASP A 91 -3.67 9.26 19.13
C ASP A 91 -3.02 9.95 20.35
N ARG A 92 -1.91 9.40 20.83
CA ARG A 92 -1.13 9.96 21.94
C ARG A 92 -0.22 11.12 21.52
N SER A 93 -0.03 11.32 20.21
CA SER A 93 0.88 12.34 19.68
C SER A 93 0.23 13.71 19.67
N ALA A 94 1.00 14.72 20.07
CA ALA A 94 0.64 16.14 19.87
C ALA A 94 0.60 16.55 18.38
N HIS A 95 1.26 15.76 17.50
CA HIS A 95 1.46 16.07 16.09
C HIS A 95 1.11 14.88 15.18
N PRO A 96 -0.16 14.45 15.09
CA PRO A 96 -0.56 13.28 14.29
C PRO A 96 -0.25 13.44 12.80
N HIS A 97 -0.23 14.68 12.28
CA HIS A 97 0.15 14.97 10.90
C HIS A 97 1.58 14.52 10.54
N ARG A 98 2.49 14.41 11.53
CA ARG A 98 3.84 13.86 11.30
C ARG A 98 3.79 12.36 11.07
N TRP A 99 2.94 11.64 11.80
CA TRP A 99 2.71 10.21 11.58
C TRP A 99 2.11 9.95 10.21
N LEU A 100 1.09 10.74 9.82
CA LEU A 100 0.52 10.67 8.48
C LEU A 100 1.60 10.92 7.42
N GLY A 101 2.39 11.99 7.58
CA GLY A 101 3.45 12.33 6.64
C GLY A 101 4.51 11.23 6.53
N THR A 102 4.99 10.67 7.64
CA THR A 102 6.02 9.60 7.61
C THR A 102 5.52 8.33 6.94
N THR A 103 4.31 7.87 7.27
CA THR A 103 3.74 6.66 6.65
C THR A 103 3.44 6.88 5.17
N ALA A 104 2.91 8.04 4.78
CA ALA A 104 2.68 8.39 3.39
C ALA A 104 4.01 8.46 2.59
N TRP A 105 5.07 9.04 3.15
CA TRP A 105 6.38 9.08 2.51
C TRP A 105 7.01 7.70 2.34
N ILE A 106 6.90 6.82 3.34
CA ILE A 106 7.36 5.43 3.22
C ILE A 106 6.64 4.73 2.07
N GLY A 107 5.31 4.86 1.99
CA GLY A 107 4.52 4.29 0.90
C GLY A 107 4.88 4.87 -0.47
N ALA A 108 5.03 6.19 -0.56
CA ALA A 108 5.41 6.88 -1.79
C ALA A 108 6.82 6.49 -2.28
N LEU A 109 7.78 6.38 -1.37
CA LEU A 109 9.14 5.91 -1.71
C LEU A 109 9.12 4.46 -2.18
N ALA A 110 8.42 3.56 -1.48
CA ALA A 110 8.28 2.18 -1.92
C ALA A 110 7.62 2.08 -3.30
N GLY A 111 6.55 2.85 -3.54
CA GLY A 111 5.91 2.95 -4.86
C GLY A 111 6.83 3.49 -5.94
N SER A 112 7.61 4.53 -5.64
CA SER A 112 8.58 5.10 -6.59
C SER A 112 9.73 4.14 -6.93
N LEU A 113 10.18 3.36 -5.96
CA LEU A 113 11.22 2.34 -6.16
C LEU A 113 10.74 1.19 -7.05
N MET A 114 9.44 0.99 -7.21
CA MET A 114 8.90 0.02 -8.17
C MET A 114 9.27 0.36 -9.62
N PHE A 115 9.69 1.59 -9.91
CA PHE A 115 10.26 1.96 -11.20
C PHE A 115 11.48 1.12 -11.60
N PHE A 116 12.23 0.61 -10.64
CA PHE A 116 13.41 -0.22 -10.88
C PHE A 116 13.11 -1.71 -11.07
N LEU A 117 11.84 -2.09 -11.12
CA LEU A 117 11.44 -3.48 -11.38
C LEU A 117 11.65 -3.81 -12.85
N MET A 118 12.57 -4.72 -13.14
CA MET A 118 12.93 -5.17 -14.49
C MET A 118 13.30 -6.65 -14.53
N GLY A 119 13.12 -7.28 -15.69
CA GLY A 119 13.59 -8.63 -15.95
C GLY A 119 12.91 -9.69 -15.07
N SER A 120 13.61 -10.19 -14.06
CA SER A 120 13.15 -11.27 -13.17
C SER A 120 13.28 -10.91 -11.69
N ASN A 121 13.43 -9.62 -11.34
CA ASN A 121 13.63 -9.16 -9.96
C ASN A 121 12.31 -9.06 -9.16
N TRP A 122 11.45 -10.05 -9.30
CA TRP A 122 10.14 -10.12 -8.65
C TRP A 122 10.22 -10.03 -7.11
N GLU A 123 11.31 -10.49 -6.48
CA GLU A 123 11.52 -10.41 -5.03
C GLU A 123 11.54 -8.96 -4.54
N LEU A 124 12.24 -8.09 -5.26
CA LEU A 124 12.21 -6.65 -4.97
C LEU A 124 10.78 -6.10 -5.07
N GLY A 125 10.05 -6.51 -6.11
CA GLY A 125 8.64 -6.13 -6.29
C GLY A 125 7.75 -6.62 -5.15
N ALA A 126 7.97 -7.85 -4.68
CA ALA A 126 7.24 -8.43 -3.57
C ALA A 126 7.44 -7.60 -2.27
N TRP A 127 8.69 -7.27 -1.93
CA TRP A 127 9.00 -6.45 -0.76
C TRP A 127 8.43 -5.05 -0.86
N LEU A 128 8.59 -4.39 -2.01
CA LEU A 128 8.06 -3.03 -2.23
C LEU A 128 6.53 -3.01 -2.16
N MET A 129 5.85 -4.03 -2.69
CA MET A 129 4.41 -4.16 -2.61
C MET A 129 3.95 -4.31 -1.15
N VAL A 130 4.57 -5.19 -0.36
CA VAL A 130 4.24 -5.39 1.05
C VAL A 130 4.45 -4.10 1.85
N ILE A 131 5.60 -3.46 1.72
CA ILE A 131 5.92 -2.21 2.43
C ILE A 131 4.92 -1.11 2.06
N SER A 132 4.62 -0.96 0.77
CA SER A 132 3.71 0.07 0.28
C SER A 132 2.28 -0.14 0.77
N LEU A 133 1.77 -1.39 0.80
CA LEU A 133 0.44 -1.70 1.31
C LEU A 133 0.32 -1.49 2.82
N ILE A 134 1.34 -1.87 3.60
CA ILE A 134 1.36 -1.64 5.06
C ILE A 134 1.42 -0.13 5.35
N ALA A 135 2.29 0.60 4.67
CA ALA A 135 2.42 2.04 4.84
C ALA A 135 1.13 2.78 4.44
N PHE A 136 0.49 2.35 3.34
CA PHE A 136 -0.82 2.83 2.92
C PHE A 136 -1.87 2.63 4.03
N GLY A 137 -2.03 1.40 4.53
CA GLY A 137 -2.98 1.10 5.61
C GLY A 137 -2.71 1.95 6.85
N ALA A 138 -1.44 2.09 7.26
CA ALA A 138 -1.05 2.93 8.39
C ALA A 138 -1.40 4.41 8.16
N SER A 139 -1.19 4.93 6.95
CA SER A 139 -1.54 6.31 6.62
C SER A 139 -3.05 6.55 6.65
N VAL A 140 -3.86 5.60 6.17
CA VAL A 140 -5.33 5.69 6.19
C VAL A 140 -5.85 5.74 7.62
N VAL A 141 -5.37 4.89 8.53
CA VAL A 141 -5.81 4.91 9.94
C VAL A 141 -5.52 6.25 10.61
N VAL A 142 -4.32 6.82 10.40
CA VAL A 142 -3.99 8.15 10.93
C VAL A 142 -4.85 9.23 10.29
N TYR A 143 -5.06 9.15 8.98
CA TYR A 143 -5.89 10.06 8.22
C TYR A 143 -7.33 10.08 8.75
N ASP A 144 -7.96 8.92 8.93
CA ASP A 144 -9.33 8.81 9.45
C ASP A 144 -9.44 9.34 10.89
N SER A 145 -8.43 9.11 11.72
CA SER A 145 -8.40 9.65 13.09
C SER A 145 -8.36 11.20 13.14
N MET A 146 -7.85 11.84 12.09
CA MET A 146 -7.80 13.30 12.00
C MET A 146 -9.16 13.94 11.70
N LEU A 147 -10.10 13.21 11.08
CA LEU A 147 -11.43 13.74 10.75
C LEU A 147 -12.15 14.30 11.98
N VAL A 148 -12.03 13.63 13.12
CA VAL A 148 -12.64 14.06 14.39
C VAL A 148 -12.06 15.42 14.89
N ARG A 149 -10.84 15.75 14.48
CA ARG A 149 -10.14 16.99 14.87
C ARG A 149 -10.42 18.18 13.94
N ILE A 150 -10.70 17.89 12.64
CA ILE A 150 -10.89 18.92 11.61
C ILE A 150 -12.37 19.21 11.29
N ALA A 151 -13.31 18.37 11.77
CA ALA A 151 -14.74 18.53 11.56
C ALA A 151 -15.50 18.41 12.87
N GLY A 152 -16.41 19.34 13.14
CA GLY A 152 -17.36 19.25 14.24
C GLY A 152 -18.36 18.10 14.04
N PRO A 153 -19.08 17.65 15.12
CA PRO A 153 -20.01 16.52 15.02
C PRO A 153 -21.02 16.65 13.88
N ASP A 154 -21.54 17.86 13.66
CA ASP A 154 -22.58 18.16 12.64
C ASP A 154 -22.00 18.31 11.21
N GLU A 155 -20.69 18.36 11.07
CA GLU A 155 -20.01 18.58 9.78
C GLU A 155 -19.30 17.33 9.25
N ARG A 156 -19.18 16.27 10.08
CA ARG A 156 -18.39 15.07 9.74
C ARG A 156 -18.91 14.39 8.49
N ASP A 157 -20.23 14.19 8.40
CA ASP A 157 -20.87 13.54 7.25
C ASP A 157 -20.73 14.33 5.94
N ARG A 158 -20.44 15.64 6.06
CA ARG A 158 -20.24 16.49 4.89
C ARG A 158 -18.78 16.60 4.50
N VAL A 159 -17.86 16.35 5.43
CA VAL A 159 -16.42 16.41 5.19
C VAL A 159 -15.88 15.04 4.80
N SER A 160 -16.45 13.93 5.27
CA SER A 160 -16.14 12.59 4.82
C SER A 160 -16.76 12.29 3.46
#